data_10a319e88ba319c4e5a26061432e7b0b
#
_entry.id   10a319e88ba319c4e5a26061432e7b0b
#
_cell.length_a   1.000
_cell.length_b   1.000
_cell.length_c   1.000
_cell.angle_alpha   90.00
_cell.angle_beta   90.00
_cell.angle_gamma   90.00
#
_symmetry.space_group_name_H-M   'P 1'
#
loop_
_entity.id
_entity.type
_entity.pdbx_description
1 polymer ?
#
loop_
_entity_poly.entity_id
_entity_poly.type
_entity_poly.pdbx_seq_one_letter_code
_entity_poly.pdbx_strand_id
1 'polypeptide(L)'
;DAPPIDLHNRQPPDLAPIIVDGYIAGSYLLDPFFVAIRSGTHAGVLVMRDLAPDRFGQSEYYKRHYIRTRILDEIGYVLDLGGGLIGVLSVTRRRGHARFSRAETETLRDAAPMVRALGERHWAGLGAPAAAVGSGDLVERLITVSGGQLTRREAEVVGLILKGHSSPSICALLGFGQETVKTHRKAIHRKLGISSQAELFARFTPFLARPQG
;
A
#
# COMPACT_ATOMS: atom_id res chain seq x y z
N ASP A 1 3.64 -14.41 -2.42
CA ASP A 1 4.11 -13.14 -1.82
C ASP A 1 3.85 -13.17 -0.31
N ALA A 2 4.89 -13.20 0.50
CA ALA A 2 4.79 -13.16 1.95
C ALA A 2 4.37 -11.74 2.42
N PRO A 3 3.70 -11.60 3.57
CA PRO A 3 3.46 -10.29 4.18
C PRO A 3 4.79 -9.61 4.52
N PRO A 4 4.82 -8.26 4.61
CA PRO A 4 6.02 -7.54 5.00
C PRO A 4 6.46 -7.90 6.42
N ILE A 5 7.76 -7.77 6.65
CA ILE A 5 8.39 -7.98 7.96
C ILE A 5 8.82 -6.60 8.47
N ASP A 6 8.50 -6.27 9.73
CA ASP A 6 9.04 -5.09 10.38
C ASP A 6 10.49 -5.33 10.79
N LEU A 7 11.42 -4.68 10.11
CA LEU A 7 12.85 -4.78 10.42
C LEU A 7 13.29 -3.76 11.46
N HIS A 8 12.67 -2.59 11.45
CA HIS A 8 12.93 -1.52 12.40
C HIS A 8 11.82 -0.46 12.33
N ASN A 9 11.29 -0.08 13.49
CA ASN A 9 10.39 1.06 13.59
C ASN A 9 10.69 1.91 14.83
N ARG A 10 10.31 3.17 14.81
CA ARG A 10 10.42 4.11 15.93
C ARG A 10 9.05 4.63 16.35
N GLN A 11 8.02 3.84 16.14
CA GLN A 11 6.68 4.21 16.55
C GLN A 11 6.54 4.15 18.08
N PRO A 12 5.79 5.07 18.69
CA PRO A 12 5.42 4.96 20.10
C PRO A 12 4.76 3.61 20.39
N PRO A 13 5.02 3.01 21.59
CA PRO A 13 4.51 1.67 21.94
C PRO A 13 2.97 1.52 21.84
N ASP A 14 2.23 2.60 22.05
CA ASP A 14 0.78 2.65 21.91
C ASP A 14 0.30 2.67 20.45
N LEU A 15 1.14 3.13 19.52
CA LEU A 15 0.83 3.21 18.11
C LEU A 15 1.37 2.02 17.30
N ALA A 16 2.46 1.40 17.74
CA ALA A 16 3.09 0.29 17.03
C ALA A 16 2.10 -0.85 16.68
N PRO A 17 1.26 -1.37 17.59
CA PRO A 17 0.30 -2.41 17.27
C PRO A 17 -0.71 -2.00 16.19
N ILE A 18 -1.10 -0.74 16.19
CA ILE A 18 -2.10 -0.22 15.23
C ILE A 18 -1.48 0.00 13.86
N ILE A 19 -0.24 0.51 13.82
CA ILE A 19 0.43 0.96 12.60
C ILE A 19 1.22 -0.19 11.98
N VAL A 20 2.01 -0.89 12.79
CA VAL A 20 2.88 -1.97 12.31
C VAL A 20 2.09 -3.26 12.12
N ASP A 21 1.40 -3.74 13.17
CA ASP A 21 0.65 -4.99 13.09
C ASP A 21 -0.52 -4.87 12.11
N GLY A 22 -1.22 -3.74 12.10
CA GLY A 22 -2.27 -3.45 11.13
C GLY A 22 -1.75 -3.33 9.69
N TYR A 23 -0.52 -2.86 9.51
CA TYR A 23 0.15 -2.84 8.19
C TYR A 23 0.44 -4.26 7.72
N ILE A 24 1.14 -5.04 8.54
CA ILE A 24 1.51 -6.43 8.25
C ILE A 24 0.26 -7.30 8.03
N ALA A 25 -0.81 -7.06 8.79
CA ALA A 25 -2.06 -7.81 8.67
C ALA A 25 -2.80 -7.63 7.33
N GLY A 26 -2.46 -6.58 6.53
CA GLY A 26 -3.03 -6.44 5.20
C GLY A 26 -3.08 -5.04 4.61
N SER A 27 -2.90 -3.98 5.39
CA SER A 27 -2.93 -2.61 4.85
C SER A 27 -1.80 -2.33 3.86
N TYR A 28 -0.70 -3.09 3.91
CA TYR A 28 0.40 -3.02 2.95
C TYR A 28 -0.05 -3.23 1.49
N LEU A 29 -1.12 -3.99 1.26
CA LEU A 29 -1.68 -4.19 -0.07
C LEU A 29 -2.24 -2.90 -0.70
N LEU A 30 -2.47 -1.88 0.11
CA LEU A 30 -2.95 -0.55 -0.28
C LEU A 30 -1.81 0.48 -0.35
N ASP A 31 -0.60 0.12 0.06
CA ASP A 31 0.56 0.99 0.07
C ASP A 31 1.09 1.22 -1.36
N PRO A 32 1.18 2.49 -1.83
CA PRO A 32 1.75 2.78 -3.14
C PRO A 32 3.18 2.29 -3.33
N PHE A 33 4.02 2.25 -2.29
CA PHE A 33 5.37 1.69 -2.38
C PHE A 33 5.33 0.19 -2.62
N PHE A 34 4.52 -0.54 -1.87
CA PHE A 34 4.33 -1.97 -2.06
C PHE A 34 3.79 -2.28 -3.47
N VAL A 35 2.81 -1.50 -3.94
CA VAL A 35 2.24 -1.65 -5.28
C VAL A 35 3.31 -1.42 -6.36
N ALA A 36 4.15 -0.38 -6.21
CA ALA A 36 5.24 -0.10 -7.16
C ALA A 36 6.27 -1.24 -7.22
N ILE A 37 6.67 -1.77 -6.05
CA ILE A 37 7.58 -2.90 -5.95
C ILE A 37 7.00 -4.14 -6.64
N ARG A 38 5.76 -4.46 -6.38
CA ARG A 38 5.07 -5.58 -7.04
C ARG A 38 4.92 -5.40 -8.55
N SER A 39 4.89 -4.17 -9.03
CA SER A 39 4.84 -3.84 -10.45
C SER A 39 6.21 -3.83 -11.12
N GLY A 40 7.27 -4.23 -10.41
CA GLY A 40 8.62 -4.40 -10.96
C GLY A 40 9.62 -3.31 -10.59
N THR A 41 9.31 -2.41 -9.66
CA THR A 41 10.29 -1.44 -9.16
C THR A 41 11.15 -2.08 -8.08
N HIS A 42 12.32 -2.59 -8.47
CA HIS A 42 13.21 -3.32 -7.55
C HIS A 42 14.44 -2.52 -7.15
N ALA A 43 14.56 -1.27 -7.57
CA ALA A 43 15.69 -0.41 -7.25
C ALA A 43 15.31 1.07 -7.31
N GLY A 44 16.12 1.90 -6.64
CA GLY A 44 16.01 3.36 -6.72
C GLY A 44 15.31 3.99 -5.53
N VAL A 45 14.75 5.16 -5.77
CA VAL A 45 14.09 5.98 -4.76
C VAL A 45 12.64 6.19 -5.17
N LEU A 46 11.73 5.77 -4.31
CA LEU A 46 10.30 5.98 -4.44
C LEU A 46 9.91 7.28 -3.74
N VAL A 47 9.14 8.12 -4.40
CA VAL A 47 8.59 9.34 -3.82
C VAL A 47 7.07 9.16 -3.71
N MET A 48 6.53 9.20 -2.50
CA MET A 48 5.12 8.86 -2.26
C MET A 48 4.16 9.70 -3.10
N ARG A 49 4.40 11.02 -3.20
CA ARG A 49 3.53 11.93 -3.97
C ARG A 49 3.51 11.65 -5.48
N ASP A 50 4.56 11.00 -6.03
CA ASP A 50 4.66 10.67 -7.45
C ASP A 50 3.94 9.34 -7.76
N LEU A 51 3.79 8.47 -6.76
CA LEU A 51 3.15 7.17 -6.86
C LEU A 51 1.70 7.16 -6.37
N ALA A 52 1.38 8.09 -5.47
CA ALA A 52 0.08 8.14 -4.82
C ALA A 52 -1.05 8.39 -5.85
N PRO A 53 -2.16 7.64 -5.78
CA PRO A 53 -3.34 7.89 -6.58
C PRO A 53 -3.94 9.28 -6.35
N ASP A 54 -4.67 9.79 -7.31
CA ASP A 54 -5.27 11.13 -7.31
C ASP A 54 -6.16 11.43 -6.09
N ARG A 55 -6.76 10.40 -5.47
CA ARG A 55 -7.54 10.51 -4.23
C ARG A 55 -6.87 9.84 -3.03
N PHE A 56 -5.55 9.73 -3.05
CA PHE A 56 -4.79 9.07 -1.98
C PHE A 56 -5.17 9.57 -0.57
N GLY A 57 -5.31 10.87 -0.40
CA GLY A 57 -5.72 11.48 0.88
C GLY A 57 -7.10 11.02 1.41
N GLN A 58 -7.92 10.40 0.57
CA GLN A 58 -9.21 9.82 0.94
C GLN A 58 -9.14 8.30 1.14
N SER A 59 -8.00 7.66 0.85
CA SER A 59 -7.82 6.21 1.00
C SER A 59 -7.81 5.80 2.48
N GLU A 60 -8.18 4.55 2.75
CA GLU A 60 -8.08 3.99 4.10
C GLU A 60 -6.63 3.87 4.57
N TYR A 61 -5.71 3.54 3.66
CA TYR A 61 -4.29 3.51 3.96
C TYR A 61 -3.80 4.87 4.47
N TYR A 62 -4.13 5.97 3.77
CA TYR A 62 -3.76 7.32 4.20
C TYR A 62 -4.33 7.66 5.59
N LYS A 63 -5.61 7.38 5.84
CA LYS A 63 -6.28 7.66 7.12
C LYS A 63 -5.65 6.86 8.26
N ARG A 64 -5.37 5.59 8.06
CA ARG A 64 -4.83 4.71 9.10
C ARG A 64 -3.36 4.93 9.34
N HIS A 65 -2.57 5.08 8.29
CA HIS A 65 -1.12 5.19 8.39
C HIS A 65 -0.65 6.63 8.49
N TYR A 66 -0.95 7.49 7.51
CA TYR A 66 -0.42 8.85 7.43
C TYR A 66 -1.01 9.81 8.45
N ILE A 67 -2.33 9.73 8.73
CA ILE A 67 -2.95 10.61 9.71
C ILE A 67 -2.47 10.28 11.12
N ARG A 68 -2.44 9.00 11.49
CA ARG A 68 -2.05 8.56 12.83
C ARG A 68 -0.58 8.77 13.14
N THR A 69 0.31 8.50 12.18
CA THR A 69 1.75 8.76 12.31
C THR A 69 2.12 10.22 12.14
N ARG A 70 1.16 11.05 11.73
CA ARG A 70 1.37 12.47 11.38
C ARG A 70 2.38 12.65 10.24
N ILE A 71 2.54 11.67 9.38
CA ILE A 71 3.38 11.79 8.18
C ILE A 71 2.74 12.79 7.22
N LEU A 72 3.55 13.68 6.66
CA LEU A 72 3.18 14.65 5.63
C LEU A 72 3.71 14.25 4.27
N ASP A 73 4.93 13.73 4.22
CA ASP A 73 5.62 13.35 2.99
C ASP A 73 6.58 12.19 3.27
N GLU A 74 6.84 11.36 2.27
CA GLU A 74 7.64 10.15 2.43
C GLU A 74 8.43 9.83 1.16
N ILE A 75 9.68 9.42 1.36
CA ILE A 75 10.59 8.94 0.33
C ILE A 75 11.14 7.60 0.80
N GLY A 76 11.07 6.57 -0.05
CA GLY A 76 11.54 5.21 0.23
C GLY A 76 12.74 4.84 -0.61
N TYR A 77 13.79 4.29 0.01
CA TYR A 77 14.87 3.61 -0.69
C TYR A 77 14.54 2.13 -0.85
N VAL A 78 14.56 1.64 -2.07
CA VAL A 78 14.33 0.23 -2.36
C VAL A 78 15.63 -0.53 -2.20
N LEU A 79 15.64 -1.55 -1.36
CA LEU A 79 16.78 -2.39 -1.03
C LEU A 79 16.55 -3.81 -1.55
N ASP A 80 17.52 -4.37 -2.27
CA ASP A 80 17.50 -5.80 -2.62
C ASP A 80 18.22 -6.57 -1.50
N LEU A 81 17.46 -7.32 -0.72
CA LEU A 81 17.97 -8.09 0.42
C LEU A 81 18.32 -9.53 0.04
N GLY A 82 18.27 -9.86 -1.26
CA GLY A 82 18.53 -11.18 -1.78
C GLY A 82 17.34 -12.14 -1.65
N GLY A 83 17.40 -13.28 -2.34
CA GLY A 83 16.36 -14.31 -2.28
C GLY A 83 14.95 -13.85 -2.71
N GLY A 84 14.84 -12.74 -3.43
CA GLY A 84 13.57 -12.15 -3.81
C GLY A 84 12.91 -11.28 -2.72
N LEU A 85 13.61 -11.05 -1.61
CA LEU A 85 13.14 -10.15 -0.54
C LEU A 85 13.54 -8.71 -0.87
N ILE A 86 12.55 -7.83 -0.95
CA ILE A 86 12.75 -6.40 -1.17
C ILE A 86 12.42 -5.64 0.11
N GLY A 87 13.37 -4.83 0.56
CA GLY A 87 13.19 -3.92 1.69
C GLY A 87 12.85 -2.50 1.23
N VAL A 88 12.20 -1.72 2.09
CA VAL A 88 12.02 -0.27 1.92
C VAL A 88 12.51 0.44 3.17
N LEU A 89 13.49 1.34 3.00
CA LEU A 89 13.93 2.24 4.05
C LEU A 89 13.28 3.61 3.83
N SER A 90 12.33 3.96 4.70
CA SER A 90 11.57 5.21 4.56
C SER A 90 12.17 6.38 5.32
N VAL A 91 12.26 7.53 4.64
CA VAL A 91 12.55 8.84 5.23
C VAL A 91 11.27 9.68 5.18
N THR A 92 10.81 10.13 6.34
CA THR A 92 9.51 10.80 6.46
C THR A 92 9.64 12.24 6.94
N ARG A 93 8.74 13.10 6.47
CA ARG A 93 8.46 14.43 7.03
C ARG A 93 7.15 14.39 7.80
N ARG A 94 7.17 14.92 9.01
CA ARG A 94 5.95 15.01 9.84
C ARG A 94 5.17 16.29 9.54
N ARG A 95 3.89 16.28 9.81
CA ARG A 95 3.03 17.47 9.78
C ARG A 95 3.59 18.53 10.72
N GLY A 96 3.59 19.78 10.26
CA GLY A 96 4.25 20.91 10.91
C GLY A 96 5.59 21.29 10.25
N HIS A 97 6.10 20.47 9.35
CA HIS A 97 7.27 20.78 8.50
C HIS A 97 6.83 20.97 7.04
N ALA A 98 7.71 21.53 6.22
CA ALA A 98 7.52 21.56 4.77
C ALA A 98 7.70 20.14 4.18
N ARG A 99 7.06 19.86 3.04
CA ARG A 99 7.34 18.67 2.23
C ARG A 99 8.79 18.69 1.73
N PHE A 100 9.28 17.54 1.30
CA PHE A 100 10.59 17.50 0.62
C PHE A 100 10.56 18.39 -0.62
N SER A 101 11.47 19.35 -0.69
CA SER A 101 11.71 20.15 -1.88
C SER A 101 12.30 19.30 -3.00
N ARG A 102 12.33 19.85 -4.22
CA ARG A 102 12.98 19.18 -5.34
C ARG A 102 14.48 18.95 -5.07
N ALA A 103 15.18 19.95 -4.56
CA ALA A 103 16.60 19.85 -4.25
C ALA A 103 16.88 18.78 -3.18
N GLU A 104 16.08 18.73 -2.10
CA GLU A 104 16.21 17.70 -1.09
C GLU A 104 15.92 16.30 -1.66
N THR A 105 14.92 16.17 -2.53
CA THR A 105 14.60 14.89 -3.20
C THR A 105 15.75 14.43 -4.11
N GLU A 106 16.39 15.37 -4.84
CA GLU A 106 17.56 15.09 -5.66
C GLU A 106 18.75 14.66 -4.79
N THR A 107 19.03 15.37 -3.70
CA THR A 107 20.08 14.98 -2.72
C THR A 107 19.84 13.57 -2.17
N LEU A 108 18.60 13.23 -1.84
CA LEU A 108 18.26 11.87 -1.37
C LEU A 108 18.43 10.82 -2.48
N ARG A 109 18.16 11.17 -3.73
CA ARG A 109 18.42 10.27 -4.88
C ARG A 109 19.92 10.06 -5.09
N ASP A 110 20.74 11.12 -4.98
CA ASP A 110 22.20 11.02 -5.12
C ASP A 110 22.82 10.16 -4.00
N ALA A 111 22.24 10.20 -2.81
CA ALA A 111 22.66 9.35 -1.69
C ALA A 111 22.20 7.87 -1.84
N ALA A 112 21.31 7.56 -2.76
CA ALA A 112 20.72 6.22 -2.86
C ALA A 112 21.73 5.08 -3.03
N PRO A 113 22.81 5.18 -3.83
CA PRO A 113 23.78 4.09 -3.94
C PRO A 113 24.42 3.74 -2.59
N MET A 114 24.78 4.76 -1.78
CA MET A 114 25.39 4.57 -0.47
C MET A 114 24.36 3.98 0.53
N VAL A 115 23.17 4.55 0.58
CA VAL A 115 22.11 4.08 1.49
C VAL A 115 21.75 2.63 1.19
N ARG A 116 21.64 2.27 -0.09
CA ARG A 116 21.36 0.91 -0.53
C ARG A 116 22.49 -0.05 -0.13
N ALA A 117 23.74 0.28 -0.46
CA ALA A 117 24.89 -0.57 -0.13
C ALA A 117 24.98 -0.84 1.38
N LEU A 118 24.73 0.16 2.22
CA LEU A 118 24.72 0.01 3.68
C LEU A 118 23.54 -0.83 4.16
N GLY A 119 22.33 -0.57 3.66
CA GLY A 119 21.12 -1.29 4.03
C GLY A 119 21.16 -2.75 3.58
N GLU A 120 21.53 -3.01 2.32
CA GLU A 120 21.66 -4.35 1.77
C GLU A 120 22.72 -5.18 2.55
N ARG A 121 23.84 -4.55 2.93
CA ARG A 121 24.85 -5.19 3.77
C ARG A 121 24.35 -5.43 5.20
N HIS A 122 23.64 -4.46 5.79
CA HIS A 122 23.16 -4.56 7.19
C HIS A 122 22.16 -5.70 7.35
N TRP A 123 21.28 -5.87 6.39
CA TRP A 123 20.25 -6.91 6.38
C TRP A 123 20.61 -8.11 5.49
N ALA A 124 21.87 -8.25 5.10
CA ALA A 124 22.34 -9.41 4.35
C ALA A 124 22.00 -10.72 5.09
N GLY A 125 21.45 -11.68 4.38
CA GLY A 125 21.06 -12.98 4.94
C GLY A 125 19.60 -13.09 5.38
N LEU A 126 18.83 -12.01 5.44
CA LEU A 126 17.38 -12.10 5.66
C LEU A 126 16.65 -12.75 4.48
N GLY A 127 17.20 -12.67 3.28
CA GLY A 127 16.65 -13.27 2.06
C GLY A 127 16.87 -14.78 1.92
N ALA A 128 17.33 -15.48 2.96
CA ALA A 128 17.30 -16.94 2.95
C ALA A 128 15.85 -17.43 2.91
N PRO A 129 15.52 -18.50 2.15
CA PRO A 129 14.14 -18.86 1.88
C PRO A 129 13.40 -19.25 3.16
N ALA A 130 12.70 -18.30 3.76
CA ALA A 130 11.62 -18.59 4.67
C ALA A 130 10.44 -19.11 3.84
N ALA A 131 9.88 -20.24 4.22
CA ALA A 131 8.74 -20.85 3.56
C ALA A 131 7.65 -19.78 3.31
N ALA A 132 7.25 -19.65 2.06
CA ALA A 132 6.22 -18.72 1.63
C ALA A 132 4.91 -19.02 2.35
N VAL A 133 4.55 -18.20 3.32
CA VAL A 133 3.18 -18.14 3.82
C VAL A 133 2.39 -17.33 2.79
N GLY A 134 1.43 -17.98 2.14
CA GLY A 134 0.72 -17.47 0.98
C GLY A 134 0.12 -16.08 1.19
N SER A 135 0.56 -15.13 0.41
CA SER A 135 -0.08 -13.84 0.27
C SER A 135 -1.17 -13.96 -0.79
N GLY A 136 -2.40 -14.01 -0.36
CA GLY A 136 -3.51 -13.85 -1.29
C GLY A 136 -3.41 -12.48 -2.00
N ASP A 137 -3.55 -12.50 -3.34
CA ASP A 137 -3.78 -11.29 -4.13
C ASP A 137 -4.93 -10.49 -3.47
N LEU A 138 -4.80 -9.16 -3.41
CA LEU A 138 -5.85 -8.29 -2.85
C LEU A 138 -7.22 -8.62 -3.44
N VAL A 139 -7.27 -8.92 -4.74
CA VAL A 139 -8.51 -9.28 -5.45
C VAL A 139 -9.11 -10.56 -4.88
N GLU A 140 -8.32 -11.60 -4.69
CA GLU A 140 -8.79 -12.87 -4.11
C GLU A 140 -9.25 -12.69 -2.66
N ARG A 141 -8.53 -11.88 -1.87
CA ARG A 141 -8.95 -11.53 -0.50
C ARG A 141 -10.29 -10.79 -0.49
N LEU A 142 -10.50 -9.83 -1.40
CA LEU A 142 -11.76 -9.10 -1.51
C LEU A 142 -12.92 -10.02 -1.92
N ILE A 143 -12.69 -10.98 -2.82
CA ILE A 143 -13.67 -11.99 -3.18
C ILE A 143 -14.04 -12.84 -1.97
N THR A 144 -13.05 -13.38 -1.27
CA THR A 144 -13.25 -14.23 -0.08
C THR A 144 -14.03 -13.48 1.00
N VAL A 145 -13.59 -12.26 1.34
CA VAL A 145 -14.22 -11.43 2.37
C VAL A 145 -15.65 -11.01 2.01
N SER A 146 -15.94 -10.86 0.72
CA SER A 146 -17.31 -10.60 0.27
C SER A 146 -18.22 -11.85 0.31
N GLY A 147 -17.71 -13.00 0.75
CA GLY A 147 -18.44 -14.27 0.68
C GLY A 147 -18.67 -14.75 -0.76
N GLY A 148 -17.78 -14.43 -1.68
CA GLY A 148 -17.89 -14.76 -3.10
C GLY A 148 -18.90 -13.91 -3.89
N GLN A 149 -19.46 -12.85 -3.27
CA GLN A 149 -20.47 -11.99 -3.93
C GLN A 149 -19.89 -11.14 -5.06
N LEU A 150 -18.60 -10.78 -4.96
CA LEU A 150 -17.91 -10.00 -5.98
C LEU A 150 -17.30 -10.90 -7.06
N THR A 151 -17.53 -10.54 -8.31
CA THR A 151 -16.73 -11.09 -9.41
C THR A 151 -15.31 -10.55 -9.35
N ARG A 152 -14.37 -11.21 -10.05
CA ARG A 152 -12.98 -10.75 -10.13
C ARG A 152 -12.86 -9.29 -10.59
N ARG A 153 -13.63 -8.89 -11.62
CA ARG A 153 -13.66 -7.52 -12.13
C ARG A 153 -14.22 -6.50 -11.13
N GLU A 154 -15.25 -6.88 -10.41
CA GLU A 154 -15.80 -6.03 -9.34
C GLU A 154 -14.80 -5.89 -8.18
N ALA A 155 -14.08 -6.95 -7.82
CA ALA A 155 -13.05 -6.90 -6.81
C ALA A 155 -11.84 -6.03 -7.23
N GLU A 156 -11.44 -6.05 -8.51
CA GLU A 156 -10.44 -5.12 -9.06
C GLU A 156 -10.88 -3.66 -8.89
N VAL A 157 -12.12 -3.34 -9.23
CA VAL A 157 -12.69 -2.00 -9.03
C VAL A 157 -12.72 -1.62 -7.56
N VAL A 158 -13.15 -2.52 -6.66
CA VAL A 158 -13.13 -2.30 -5.20
C VAL A 158 -11.70 -2.03 -4.73
N GLY A 159 -10.73 -2.84 -5.14
CA GLY A 159 -9.32 -2.66 -4.77
C GLY A 159 -8.78 -1.28 -5.15
N LEU A 160 -9.11 -0.80 -6.35
CA LEU A 160 -8.71 0.54 -6.80
C LEU A 160 -9.41 1.66 -6.00
N ILE A 161 -10.69 1.50 -5.68
CA ILE A 161 -11.41 2.45 -4.81
C ILE A 161 -10.75 2.53 -3.42
N LEU A 162 -10.41 1.39 -2.84
CA LEU A 162 -9.76 1.31 -1.52
C LEU A 162 -8.36 1.95 -1.53
N LYS A 163 -7.63 1.84 -2.64
CA LYS A 163 -6.33 2.51 -2.87
C LYS A 163 -6.47 4.03 -3.06
N GLY A 164 -7.66 4.54 -3.34
CA GLY A 164 -7.93 5.97 -3.52
C GLY A 164 -7.92 6.45 -4.97
N HIS A 165 -8.19 5.56 -5.93
CA HIS A 165 -8.39 5.97 -7.32
C HIS A 165 -9.77 6.55 -7.56
N SER A 166 -9.84 7.63 -8.35
CA SER A 166 -11.10 8.20 -8.88
C SER A 166 -11.66 7.32 -9.99
N SER A 167 -12.93 7.54 -10.37
CA SER A 167 -13.54 6.82 -11.49
C SER A 167 -12.78 7.03 -12.82
N PRO A 168 -12.32 8.26 -13.18
CA PRO A 168 -11.47 8.44 -14.36
C PRO A 168 -10.15 7.65 -14.27
N SER A 169 -9.49 7.63 -13.11
CA SER A 169 -8.28 6.86 -12.91
C SER A 169 -8.52 5.34 -13.06
N ILE A 170 -9.63 4.84 -12.54
CA ILE A 170 -10.05 3.43 -12.71
C ILE A 170 -10.30 3.10 -14.18
N CYS A 171 -10.95 4.00 -14.93
CA CYS A 171 -11.15 3.85 -16.37
C CYS A 171 -9.82 3.66 -17.10
N ALA A 172 -8.84 4.53 -16.81
CA ALA A 172 -7.53 4.48 -17.45
C ALA A 172 -6.78 3.19 -17.13
N LEU A 173 -6.81 2.75 -15.84
CA LEU A 173 -6.08 1.57 -15.37
C LEU A 173 -6.66 0.25 -15.86
N LEU A 174 -7.98 0.15 -15.97
CA LEU A 174 -8.66 -1.10 -16.36
C LEU A 174 -9.06 -1.13 -17.83
N GLY A 175 -8.83 -0.05 -18.59
CA GLY A 175 -9.27 0.07 -19.98
C GLY A 175 -10.79 0.14 -20.12
N PHE A 176 -11.50 0.66 -19.12
CA PHE A 176 -12.97 0.74 -19.11
C PHE A 176 -13.47 2.12 -19.54
N GLY A 177 -14.66 2.15 -20.15
CA GLY A 177 -15.43 3.38 -20.30
C GLY A 177 -16.04 3.85 -18.96
N GLN A 178 -16.37 5.14 -18.87
CA GLN A 178 -16.95 5.71 -17.64
C GLN A 178 -18.27 5.03 -17.24
N GLU A 179 -19.13 4.69 -18.19
CA GLU A 179 -20.40 4.00 -17.94
C GLU A 179 -20.19 2.57 -17.43
N THR A 180 -19.12 1.90 -17.88
CA THR A 180 -18.74 0.58 -17.39
C THR A 180 -18.34 0.63 -15.90
N VAL A 181 -17.47 1.58 -15.52
CA VAL A 181 -17.08 1.78 -14.11
C VAL A 181 -18.29 2.13 -13.25
N LYS A 182 -19.19 2.98 -13.75
CA LYS A 182 -20.44 3.36 -13.07
C LYS A 182 -21.36 2.14 -12.86
N THR A 183 -21.47 1.28 -13.87
CA THR A 183 -22.25 0.03 -13.80
C THR A 183 -21.65 -0.94 -12.77
N HIS A 184 -20.33 -1.13 -12.77
CA HIS A 184 -19.66 -1.94 -11.76
C HIS A 184 -19.89 -1.39 -10.35
N ARG A 185 -19.76 -0.08 -10.13
CA ARG A 185 -20.02 0.53 -8.82
C ARG A 185 -21.45 0.29 -8.34
N LYS A 186 -22.46 0.43 -9.22
CA LYS A 186 -23.85 0.12 -8.89
C LYS A 186 -24.05 -1.36 -8.53
N ALA A 187 -23.44 -2.26 -9.30
CA ALA A 187 -23.51 -3.70 -9.03
C ALA A 187 -22.84 -4.05 -7.69
N ILE A 188 -21.67 -3.50 -7.41
CA ILE A 188 -20.93 -3.66 -6.14
C ILE A 188 -21.79 -3.19 -4.97
N HIS A 189 -22.36 -1.98 -5.02
CA HIS A 189 -23.20 -1.44 -3.95
C HIS A 189 -24.42 -2.34 -3.69
N ARG A 190 -25.09 -2.76 -4.75
CA ARG A 190 -26.25 -3.67 -4.65
C ARG A 190 -25.88 -5.02 -4.05
N LYS A 191 -24.79 -5.65 -4.51
CA LYS A 191 -24.37 -6.98 -4.05
C LYS A 191 -23.90 -6.96 -2.59
N LEU A 192 -23.25 -5.90 -2.18
CA LEU A 192 -22.74 -5.75 -0.82
C LEU A 192 -23.76 -5.13 0.15
N GLY A 193 -24.92 -4.68 -0.34
CA GLY A 193 -25.94 -4.03 0.49
C GLY A 193 -25.47 -2.71 1.08
N ILE A 194 -24.67 -1.92 0.34
CA ILE A 194 -24.09 -0.65 0.79
C ILE A 194 -24.59 0.51 -0.08
N SER A 195 -24.64 1.71 0.50
CA SER A 195 -25.11 2.93 -0.15
C SER A 195 -24.01 3.96 -0.41
N SER A 196 -22.87 3.82 0.25
CA SER A 196 -21.79 4.80 0.21
C SER A 196 -20.40 4.18 0.12
N GLN A 197 -19.42 4.99 -0.35
CA GLN A 197 -18.03 4.60 -0.34
C GLN A 197 -17.48 4.42 1.09
N ALA A 198 -18.01 5.17 2.06
CA ALA A 198 -17.64 5.02 3.46
C ALA A 198 -18.04 3.64 4.01
N GLU A 199 -19.23 3.14 3.64
CA GLU A 199 -19.66 1.78 3.99
C GLU A 199 -18.82 0.71 3.30
N LEU A 200 -18.39 0.95 2.05
CA LEU A 200 -17.44 0.08 1.36
C LEU A 200 -16.13 -0.04 2.16
N PHE A 201 -15.58 1.09 2.59
CA PHE A 201 -14.39 1.11 3.43
C PHE A 201 -14.62 0.39 4.76
N ALA A 202 -15.69 0.73 5.47
CA ALA A 202 -16.02 0.11 6.76
C ALA A 202 -16.13 -1.42 6.66
N ARG A 203 -16.68 -1.93 5.55
CA ARG A 203 -16.85 -3.37 5.33
C ARG A 203 -15.52 -4.10 5.13
N PHE A 204 -14.61 -3.57 4.32
CA PHE A 204 -13.37 -4.27 3.98
C PHE A 204 -12.18 -3.96 4.91
N THR A 205 -12.19 -2.83 5.57
CA THR A 205 -11.12 -2.40 6.48
C THR A 205 -10.81 -3.39 7.62
N PRO A 206 -11.79 -4.01 8.32
CA PRO A 206 -11.49 -4.97 9.36
C PRO A 206 -10.77 -6.23 8.85
N PHE A 207 -10.98 -6.58 7.59
CA PHE A 207 -10.41 -7.78 6.97
C PHE A 207 -9.03 -7.52 6.34
N LEU A 208 -8.76 -6.28 5.94
CA LEU A 208 -7.40 -5.86 5.56
C LEU A 208 -6.47 -5.80 6.78
N ALA A 209 -7.03 -5.77 8.00
CA ALA A 209 -6.32 -5.68 9.27
C ALA A 209 -6.23 -7.01 10.04
N ARG A 210 -6.75 -8.14 9.52
CA ARG A 210 -6.66 -9.43 10.20
C ARG A 210 -5.64 -10.35 9.51
N PRO A 211 -4.65 -10.90 10.25
CA PRO A 211 -3.91 -12.06 9.77
C PRO A 211 -4.90 -13.22 9.59
N GLN A 212 -4.74 -13.97 8.52
CA GLN A 212 -5.42 -15.26 8.41
C GLN A 212 -4.68 -16.22 9.34
N GLY A 213 -5.39 -16.72 10.38
CA GLY A 213 -4.92 -17.83 11.20
C GLY A 213 -4.77 -19.11 10.40
#